data_5324546fbe43314fbb248f979e05c226
#
_entry.id   5324546fbe43314fbb248f979e05c226
#
_cell.length_a   1.000
_cell.length_b   1.000
_cell.length_c   1.000
_cell.angle_alpha   90.00
_cell.angle_beta   90.00
_cell.angle_gamma   90.00
#
_symmetry.space_group_name_H-M   'P 1'
#
loop_
_entity.id
_entity.type
_entity.pdbx_description
1 polymer ?
#
loop_
_entity_poly.entity_id
_entity_poly.type
_entity_poly.pdbx_seq_one_letter_code
_entity_poly.pdbx_strand_id
1 'polypeptide(L)'
;MADYQPDYNVYFERDDIDGALVCLDTYGYCVIRKMIDQVMVQILKDAIDEALDPDRDLPLASNRYHMMFAEAGPAMWRLTEHAPYMNYIRKVHRTADVCLHRSAAILRTPGEGMGAWHTDHRGHIEKPKIANEVLNRYPMPSGSWYYLNGSHPDCSGIAVIEKSNRPDWPGPEGFEMKPDRTGFHPIGESSDAGYNQMDVPGCIGIMADPGDLICFAALTYHANMATHERRYSCGFGFRPKSVRIDAPWPLPPTAQAMIDVLPDHLKQYAEGYTGYDGSWRADV
;
A
#
# COMPACT_ATOMS: atom_id res chain seq x y z
N MET A 1 -26.69 -3.28 0.61
CA MET A 1 -26.20 -2.37 1.68
C MET A 1 -26.27 -0.95 1.16
N ALA A 2 -26.67 0.03 1.97
CA ALA A 2 -26.54 1.41 1.55
C ALA A 2 -25.05 1.70 1.34
N ASP A 3 -24.66 2.14 0.16
CA ASP A 3 -23.30 2.56 -0.13
C ASP A 3 -22.94 3.69 0.83
N TYR A 4 -22.20 3.36 1.88
CA TYR A 4 -21.70 4.38 2.78
C TYR A 4 -20.76 5.28 1.99
N GLN A 5 -21.13 6.55 1.89
CA GLN A 5 -20.31 7.58 1.29
C GLN A 5 -19.87 8.55 2.38
N PRO A 6 -18.59 8.89 2.46
CA PRO A 6 -18.11 9.86 3.43
C PRO A 6 -18.75 11.25 3.17
N ASP A 7 -19.11 11.96 4.24
CA ASP A 7 -19.63 13.33 4.19
C ASP A 7 -18.51 14.40 4.12
N TYR A 8 -17.27 13.97 3.90
CA TYR A 8 -16.10 14.82 3.79
C TYR A 8 -15.36 14.55 2.47
N ASN A 9 -14.52 15.51 2.04
CA ASN A 9 -13.69 15.33 0.84
C ASN A 9 -12.56 14.35 1.09
N VAL A 10 -12.45 13.33 0.24
CA VAL A 10 -11.36 12.34 0.23
C VAL A 10 -10.49 12.45 -1.02
N TYR A 11 -10.88 13.28 -1.99
CA TYR A 11 -10.22 13.43 -3.27
C TYR A 11 -9.50 14.76 -3.35
N PHE A 12 -8.22 14.72 -3.67
CA PHE A 12 -7.35 15.89 -3.74
C PHE A 12 -6.64 15.92 -5.08
N GLU A 13 -6.44 17.10 -5.62
CA GLU A 13 -5.58 17.26 -6.79
C GLU A 13 -4.10 17.15 -6.36
N ARG A 14 -3.24 16.79 -7.31
CA ARG A 14 -1.81 16.53 -7.04
C ARG A 14 -1.00 17.75 -6.56
N ASP A 15 -1.56 18.93 -6.58
CA ASP A 15 -1.01 20.17 -6.02
C ASP A 15 -1.52 20.47 -4.60
N ASP A 16 -2.62 19.85 -4.18
CA ASP A 16 -3.17 19.94 -2.82
C ASP A 16 -2.72 18.78 -1.92
N ILE A 17 -1.42 18.55 -1.83
CA ILE A 17 -0.87 17.50 -0.97
C ILE A 17 -1.15 17.78 0.52
N ASP A 18 -1.16 19.03 0.94
CA ASP A 18 -1.37 19.36 2.36
C ASP A 18 -2.79 19.01 2.80
N GLY A 19 -3.80 19.31 1.98
CA GLY A 19 -5.18 18.87 2.21
C GLY A 19 -5.30 17.35 2.25
N ALA A 20 -4.65 16.65 1.32
CA ALA A 20 -4.60 15.18 1.30
C ALA A 20 -4.00 14.60 2.59
N LEU A 21 -2.92 15.20 3.11
CA LEU A 21 -2.28 14.75 4.34
C LEU A 21 -3.14 15.00 5.58
N VAL A 22 -3.87 16.11 5.64
CA VAL A 22 -4.84 16.36 6.72
C VAL A 22 -5.95 15.31 6.69
N CYS A 23 -6.46 14.97 5.52
CA CYS A 23 -7.45 13.91 5.36
C CYS A 23 -6.89 12.54 5.80
N LEU A 24 -5.68 12.20 5.35
CA LEU A 24 -5.00 10.96 5.72
C LEU A 24 -4.82 10.83 7.25
N ASP A 25 -4.41 11.91 7.92
CA ASP A 25 -4.23 11.92 9.38
C ASP A 25 -5.57 11.81 10.12
N THR A 26 -6.63 12.43 9.57
CA THR A 26 -7.93 12.51 10.24
C THR A 26 -8.74 11.23 10.07
N TYR A 27 -8.80 10.73 8.84
CA TYR A 27 -9.71 9.64 8.45
C TYR A 27 -8.99 8.33 8.13
N GLY A 28 -7.66 8.35 8.04
CA GLY A 28 -6.83 7.18 7.79
C GLY A 28 -6.59 6.87 6.30
N TYR A 29 -7.19 7.62 5.37
CA TYR A 29 -7.01 7.41 3.93
C TYR A 29 -7.33 8.67 3.13
N CYS A 30 -6.85 8.74 1.90
CA CYS A 30 -7.22 9.75 0.89
C CYS A 30 -6.85 9.25 -0.51
N VAL A 31 -7.36 9.94 -1.53
CA VAL A 31 -7.03 9.70 -2.94
C VAL A 31 -6.47 10.98 -3.54
N ILE A 32 -5.27 10.90 -4.14
CA ILE A 32 -4.67 12.02 -4.86
C ILE A 32 -4.84 11.75 -6.35
N ARG A 33 -5.63 12.60 -7.02
CA ARG A 33 -6.03 12.41 -8.40
C ARG A 33 -4.89 12.67 -9.37
N LYS A 34 -4.86 11.89 -10.44
CA LYS A 34 -3.95 12.07 -11.59
C LYS A 34 -2.49 12.26 -11.15
N MET A 35 -2.09 11.48 -10.14
CA MET A 35 -0.70 11.53 -9.68
C MET A 35 0.26 11.13 -10.77
N ILE A 36 -0.09 10.14 -11.59
CA ILE A 36 0.65 9.74 -12.79
C ILE A 36 -0.26 9.75 -14.02
N ASP A 37 0.34 9.89 -15.19
CA ASP A 37 -0.38 9.88 -16.47
C ASP A 37 -0.59 8.47 -17.00
N GLN A 38 -1.38 8.35 -18.08
CA GLN A 38 -1.70 7.07 -18.70
C GLN A 38 -0.48 6.38 -19.33
N VAL A 39 0.55 7.13 -19.72
CA VAL A 39 1.80 6.56 -20.24
C VAL A 39 2.53 5.83 -19.12
N MET A 40 2.64 6.45 -17.94
CA MET A 40 3.25 5.81 -16.77
C MET A 40 2.41 4.61 -16.29
N VAL A 41 1.08 4.73 -16.31
CA VAL A 41 0.17 3.61 -15.98
C VAL A 41 0.48 2.41 -16.88
N GLN A 42 0.62 2.63 -18.20
CA GLN A 42 0.90 1.54 -19.14
C GLN A 42 2.30 0.93 -18.92
N ILE A 43 3.31 1.76 -18.69
CA ILE A 43 4.68 1.28 -18.39
C ILE A 43 4.69 0.37 -17.16
N LEU A 44 3.96 0.74 -16.11
CA LEU A 44 3.87 -0.09 -14.90
C LEU A 44 3.10 -1.39 -15.13
N LYS A 45 2.01 -1.35 -15.93
CA LYS A 45 1.27 -2.59 -16.30
C LYS A 45 2.15 -3.55 -17.09
N ASP A 46 2.88 -3.04 -18.10
CA ASP A 46 3.75 -3.88 -18.94
C ASP A 46 4.86 -4.51 -18.09
N ALA A 47 5.45 -3.77 -17.18
CA ALA A 47 6.46 -4.30 -16.27
C ALA A 47 5.88 -5.35 -15.29
N ILE A 48 4.63 -5.18 -14.85
CA ILE A 48 3.96 -6.19 -14.00
C ILE A 48 3.67 -7.45 -14.80
N ASP A 49 3.19 -7.33 -16.04
CA ASP A 49 2.99 -8.50 -16.92
C ASP A 49 4.33 -9.22 -17.16
N GLU A 50 5.39 -8.51 -17.50
CA GLU A 50 6.72 -9.09 -17.72
C GLU A 50 7.22 -9.87 -16.48
N ALA A 51 6.98 -9.35 -15.29
CA ALA A 51 7.48 -9.96 -14.05
C ALA A 51 6.59 -11.10 -13.52
N LEU A 52 5.27 -11.06 -13.73
CA LEU A 52 4.31 -11.93 -13.05
C LEU A 52 3.51 -12.85 -13.99
N ASP A 53 3.40 -12.49 -15.26
CA ASP A 53 2.59 -13.23 -16.24
C ASP A 53 3.01 -12.85 -17.68
N PRO A 54 4.27 -13.14 -18.08
CA PRO A 54 4.79 -12.72 -19.39
C PRO A 54 4.01 -13.29 -20.57
N ASP A 55 3.47 -14.48 -20.43
CA ASP A 55 2.68 -15.17 -21.45
C ASP A 55 1.18 -14.80 -21.39
N ARG A 56 0.74 -14.08 -20.37
CA ARG A 56 -0.65 -13.67 -20.11
C ARG A 56 -1.62 -14.86 -20.03
N ASP A 57 -1.17 -15.96 -19.48
CA ASP A 57 -1.90 -17.24 -19.41
C ASP A 57 -2.28 -17.66 -17.98
N LEU A 58 -2.11 -16.77 -16.99
CA LEU A 58 -2.53 -17.05 -15.62
C LEU A 58 -4.01 -17.47 -15.58
N PRO A 59 -4.32 -18.57 -14.88
CA PRO A 59 -5.69 -19.04 -14.74
C PRO A 59 -6.56 -18.03 -13.96
N LEU A 60 -7.88 -18.21 -14.05
CA LEU A 60 -8.84 -17.47 -13.24
C LEU A 60 -8.56 -17.66 -11.73
N ALA A 61 -8.97 -16.69 -10.94
CA ALA A 61 -8.78 -16.66 -9.49
C ALA A 61 -7.31 -16.74 -9.05
N SER A 62 -6.39 -16.25 -9.90
CA SER A 62 -4.98 -16.15 -9.54
C SER A 62 -4.68 -14.84 -8.80
N ASN A 63 -3.76 -14.96 -7.82
CA ASN A 63 -3.22 -13.84 -7.08
C ASN A 63 -1.69 -13.98 -7.04
N ARG A 64 -0.98 -13.10 -7.76
CA ARG A 64 0.47 -13.13 -7.87
C ARG A 64 1.08 -11.89 -7.25
N TYR A 65 2.13 -12.08 -6.51
CA TYR A 65 2.89 -11.04 -5.83
C TYR A 65 4.34 -11.03 -6.30
N HIS A 66 4.87 -9.84 -6.54
CA HIS A 66 6.30 -9.60 -6.62
C HIS A 66 6.71 -8.63 -5.52
N MET A 67 7.27 -9.17 -4.44
CA MET A 67 7.86 -8.35 -3.39
C MET A 67 9.17 -7.74 -3.88
N MET A 68 9.45 -6.50 -3.47
CA MET A 68 10.59 -5.72 -3.93
C MET A 68 10.60 -5.52 -5.46
N PHE A 69 9.45 -5.19 -6.01
CA PHE A 69 9.23 -5.03 -7.45
C PHE A 69 10.17 -4.01 -8.11
N ALA A 70 10.70 -3.04 -7.35
CA ALA A 70 11.73 -2.13 -7.84
C ALA A 70 13.02 -2.84 -8.31
N GLU A 71 13.26 -4.07 -7.86
CA GLU A 71 14.41 -4.89 -8.28
C GLU A 71 14.16 -5.61 -9.62
N ALA A 72 12.91 -5.72 -10.05
CA ALA A 72 12.53 -6.38 -11.31
C ALA A 72 12.89 -5.56 -12.56
N GLY A 73 13.10 -4.25 -12.42
CA GLY A 73 13.43 -3.40 -13.55
C GLY A 73 13.25 -1.90 -13.29
N PRO A 74 13.48 -1.06 -14.31
CA PRO A 74 13.52 0.40 -14.13
C PRO A 74 12.14 1.06 -14.00
N ALA A 75 11.03 0.35 -14.25
CA ALA A 75 9.71 0.96 -14.34
C ALA A 75 9.30 1.72 -13.06
N MET A 76 9.48 1.11 -11.88
CA MET A 76 9.16 1.74 -10.59
C MET A 76 10.05 2.97 -10.31
N TRP A 77 11.31 2.94 -10.75
CA TRP A 77 12.25 4.02 -10.52
C TRP A 77 11.89 5.31 -11.24
N ARG A 78 11.11 5.23 -12.33
CA ARG A 78 10.57 6.42 -13.02
C ARG A 78 9.66 7.26 -12.10
N LEU A 79 9.06 6.66 -11.07
CA LEU A 79 8.29 7.41 -10.08
C LEU A 79 9.18 8.35 -9.25
N THR A 80 10.46 8.02 -9.04
CA THR A 80 11.40 8.91 -8.33
C THR A 80 11.80 10.13 -9.15
N GLU A 81 11.63 10.08 -10.45
CA GLU A 81 11.84 11.22 -11.38
C GLU A 81 10.57 12.05 -11.56
N HIS A 82 9.43 11.57 -11.05
CA HIS A 82 8.15 12.26 -11.13
C HIS A 82 7.97 13.24 -9.97
N ALA A 83 8.18 14.53 -10.25
CA ALA A 83 8.22 15.58 -9.22
C ALA A 83 6.97 15.64 -8.31
N PRO A 84 5.71 15.52 -8.80
CA PRO A 84 4.54 15.50 -7.93
C PRO A 84 4.54 14.34 -6.93
N TYR A 85 4.90 13.13 -7.37
CA TYR A 85 4.99 11.98 -6.49
C TYR A 85 6.08 12.15 -5.43
N MET A 86 7.27 12.60 -5.81
CA MET A 86 8.35 12.83 -4.86
C MET A 86 8.06 14.00 -3.90
N ASN A 87 7.26 14.99 -4.32
CA ASN A 87 6.76 16.02 -3.41
C ASN A 87 5.83 15.40 -2.33
N TYR A 88 4.91 14.54 -2.73
CA TYR A 88 4.08 13.77 -1.79
C TYR A 88 4.95 12.96 -0.82
N ILE A 89 5.92 12.20 -1.31
CA ILE A 89 6.82 11.38 -0.49
C ILE A 89 7.56 12.23 0.56
N ARG A 90 8.14 13.38 0.14
CA ARG A 90 8.85 14.26 1.07
C ARG A 90 7.93 14.88 2.13
N LYS A 91 6.72 15.25 1.74
CA LYS A 91 5.74 15.80 2.68
C LYS A 91 5.22 14.73 3.64
N VAL A 92 4.90 13.52 3.17
CA VAL A 92 4.42 12.43 4.03
C VAL A 92 5.47 12.02 5.07
N HIS A 93 6.75 12.05 4.71
CA HIS A 93 7.86 11.73 5.61
C HIS A 93 8.44 12.96 6.34
N ARG A 94 7.96 14.18 6.04
CA ARG A 94 8.41 15.44 6.63
C ARG A 94 9.91 15.68 6.47
N THR A 95 10.51 15.12 5.42
CA THR A 95 11.92 15.28 5.09
C THR A 95 12.16 15.08 3.61
N ALA A 96 13.18 15.78 3.08
CA ALA A 96 13.68 15.52 1.73
C ALA A 96 14.64 14.34 1.66
N ASP A 97 15.21 13.95 2.81
CA ASP A 97 16.21 12.89 2.92
C ASP A 97 15.54 11.52 3.11
N VAL A 98 15.05 10.97 2.00
CA VAL A 98 14.32 9.70 1.96
C VAL A 98 15.07 8.66 1.15
N CYS A 99 14.86 7.38 1.47
CA CYS A 99 15.35 6.24 0.70
C CYS A 99 14.24 5.21 0.51
N LEU A 100 14.41 4.36 -0.49
CA LEU A 100 13.52 3.24 -0.73
C LEU A 100 13.50 2.32 0.50
N HIS A 101 12.30 1.95 0.90
CA HIS A 101 12.08 0.97 1.95
C HIS A 101 11.66 -0.36 1.37
N ARG A 102 10.60 -0.37 0.59
CA ARG A 102 10.07 -1.56 -0.08
C ARG A 102 9.22 -1.17 -1.26
N SER A 103 8.98 -2.15 -2.11
CA SER A 103 8.05 -2.03 -3.23
C SER A 103 7.34 -3.35 -3.43
N ALA A 104 6.18 -3.32 -4.04
CA ALA A 104 5.48 -4.54 -4.42
C ALA A 104 4.65 -4.29 -5.68
N ALA A 105 4.43 -5.37 -6.44
CA ALA A 105 3.44 -5.44 -7.48
C ALA A 105 2.51 -6.62 -7.22
N ILE A 106 1.24 -6.45 -7.59
CA ILE A 106 0.21 -7.48 -7.46
C ILE A 106 -0.55 -7.57 -8.76
N LEU A 107 -0.67 -8.80 -9.26
CA LEU A 107 -1.51 -9.14 -10.40
C LEU A 107 -2.59 -10.11 -9.94
N ARG A 108 -3.85 -9.75 -10.15
CA ARG A 108 -4.98 -10.63 -9.87
C ARG A 108 -5.80 -10.85 -11.14
N THR A 109 -6.28 -12.07 -11.32
CA THR A 109 -7.19 -12.42 -12.43
C THR A 109 -8.64 -12.47 -11.96
N PRO A 110 -9.62 -12.38 -12.88
CA PRO A 110 -11.04 -12.49 -12.55
C PRO A 110 -11.36 -13.74 -11.74
N GLY A 111 -12.29 -13.62 -10.78
CA GLY A 111 -12.71 -14.71 -9.90
C GLY A 111 -11.96 -14.79 -8.57
N GLU A 112 -10.88 -14.02 -8.40
CA GLU A 112 -10.22 -13.94 -7.09
C GLU A 112 -11.12 -13.23 -6.09
N GLY A 113 -11.38 -13.86 -4.96
CA GLY A 113 -12.25 -13.37 -3.90
C GLY A 113 -11.72 -12.15 -3.16
N MET A 114 -12.53 -11.59 -2.28
CA MET A 114 -12.10 -10.52 -1.39
C MET A 114 -11.04 -11.03 -0.41
N GLY A 115 -9.99 -10.22 -0.19
CA GLY A 115 -8.98 -10.47 0.83
C GLY A 115 -9.53 -10.24 2.24
N ALA A 116 -8.92 -10.88 3.24
CA ALA A 116 -9.28 -10.61 4.63
C ALA A 116 -8.89 -9.20 5.06
N TRP A 117 -9.70 -8.60 5.93
CA TRP A 117 -9.40 -7.33 6.57
C TRP A 117 -8.16 -7.44 7.45
N HIS A 118 -7.20 -6.54 7.25
CA HIS A 118 -5.92 -6.56 7.96
C HIS A 118 -5.29 -5.16 8.01
N THR A 119 -4.24 -5.05 8.83
CA THR A 119 -3.24 -3.98 8.74
C THR A 119 -1.91 -4.58 8.31
N ASP A 120 -1.09 -3.79 7.60
CA ASP A 120 0.22 -4.25 7.13
C ASP A 120 1.30 -4.32 8.20
N HIS A 121 1.07 -3.66 9.33
CA HIS A 121 2.09 -3.47 10.36
C HIS A 121 1.69 -4.12 11.68
N ARG A 122 2.14 -5.34 11.88
CA ARG A 122 1.86 -6.11 13.11
C ARG A 122 2.70 -5.67 14.30
N GLY A 123 3.97 -5.38 14.07
CA GLY A 123 4.96 -5.19 15.15
C GLY A 123 4.84 -3.90 15.96
N HIS A 124 4.04 -2.90 15.55
CA HIS A 124 3.96 -1.65 16.31
C HIS A 124 2.93 -1.68 17.45
N ILE A 125 2.06 -2.66 17.46
CA ILE A 125 1.14 -2.86 18.60
C ILE A 125 1.94 -3.25 19.85
N GLU A 126 3.02 -3.97 19.65
CA GLU A 126 3.95 -4.36 20.72
C GLU A 126 4.94 -3.25 21.11
N LYS A 127 5.06 -2.20 20.28
CA LYS A 127 5.98 -1.08 20.48
C LYS A 127 5.24 0.26 20.49
N PRO A 128 4.50 0.58 21.56
CA PRO A 128 3.62 1.76 21.59
C PRO A 128 4.33 3.10 21.35
N LYS A 129 5.65 3.19 21.55
CA LYS A 129 6.43 4.39 21.23
C LYS A 129 6.49 4.69 19.73
N ILE A 130 6.35 3.66 18.89
CA ILE A 130 6.38 3.79 17.43
C ILE A 130 4.95 3.98 16.89
N ALA A 131 3.91 3.53 17.57
CA ALA A 131 2.54 3.55 17.11
C ALA A 131 2.04 4.95 16.72
N ASN A 132 2.31 5.98 17.56
CA ASN A 132 1.91 7.35 17.25
C ASN A 132 2.63 7.91 16.03
N GLU A 133 3.91 7.58 15.86
CA GLU A 133 4.71 8.00 14.71
C GLU A 133 4.21 7.34 13.43
N VAL A 134 3.82 6.08 13.51
CA VAL A 134 3.22 5.34 12.39
C VAL A 134 1.87 5.94 12.00
N LEU A 135 1.02 6.24 12.99
CA LEU A 135 -0.28 6.88 12.75
C LEU A 135 -0.15 8.25 12.08
N ASN A 136 0.89 8.99 12.45
CA ASN A 136 1.22 10.29 11.84
C ASN A 136 2.13 10.14 10.61
N ARG A 137 2.21 8.96 10.01
CA ARG A 137 3.02 8.67 8.82
C ARG A 137 4.54 8.77 9.03
N TYR A 138 5.01 8.94 10.27
CA TYR A 138 6.41 9.15 10.61
C TYR A 138 6.78 8.35 11.86
N PRO A 139 7.92 7.65 11.87
CA PRO A 139 8.94 7.47 10.81
C PRO A 139 8.63 6.34 9.82
N MET A 140 7.55 5.59 10.02
CA MET A 140 7.20 4.44 9.18
C MET A 140 6.47 4.89 7.90
N PRO A 141 6.67 4.20 6.77
CA PRO A 141 5.94 4.51 5.55
C PRO A 141 4.44 4.25 5.72
N SER A 142 3.62 5.17 5.23
CA SER A 142 2.20 4.90 5.01
C SER A 142 2.01 4.06 3.74
N GLY A 143 0.89 3.33 3.65
CA GLY A 143 0.49 2.69 2.40
C GLY A 143 0.20 3.73 1.32
N SER A 144 0.78 3.55 0.14
CA SER A 144 0.47 4.34 -1.06
C SER A 144 0.55 3.43 -2.27
N TRP A 145 -0.58 3.29 -2.98
CA TRP A 145 -0.74 2.30 -4.02
C TRP A 145 -1.38 2.88 -5.27
N TYR A 146 -0.91 2.44 -6.42
CA TYR A 146 -1.57 2.63 -7.70
C TYR A 146 -2.37 1.37 -8.04
N TYR A 147 -3.67 1.53 -8.23
CA TYR A 147 -4.53 0.56 -8.88
C TYR A 147 -4.63 0.96 -10.34
N LEU A 148 -3.85 0.30 -11.18
CA LEU A 148 -3.57 0.75 -12.55
C LEU A 148 -4.75 0.59 -13.54
N ASN A 149 -5.79 -0.14 -13.12
CA ASN A 149 -7.10 -0.19 -13.79
C ASN A 149 -8.15 0.70 -13.13
N GLY A 150 -7.75 1.43 -12.07
CA GLY A 150 -8.67 2.07 -11.16
C GLY A 150 -9.06 1.15 -9.99
N SER A 151 -9.82 1.69 -9.04
CA SER A 151 -10.41 0.99 -7.91
C SER A 151 -11.90 1.24 -7.90
N HIS A 152 -12.69 0.17 -7.95
CA HIS A 152 -14.15 0.23 -7.93
C HIS A 152 -14.71 -1.09 -7.39
N PRO A 153 -15.73 -1.07 -6.49
CA PRO A 153 -16.31 -2.29 -5.94
C PRO A 153 -16.79 -3.31 -6.99
N ASP A 154 -17.29 -2.82 -8.12
CA ASP A 154 -17.83 -3.68 -9.19
C ASP A 154 -16.75 -4.33 -10.08
N CYS A 155 -15.52 -3.81 -10.06
CA CYS A 155 -14.43 -4.31 -10.91
C CYS A 155 -13.35 -5.01 -10.10
N SER A 156 -12.76 -4.28 -9.22
CA SER A 156 -11.73 -4.67 -8.24
C SER A 156 -11.18 -3.42 -7.57
N GLY A 157 -10.39 -3.57 -6.52
CA GLY A 157 -9.73 -2.43 -5.88
C GLY A 157 -9.41 -2.71 -4.43
N ILE A 158 -9.48 -1.65 -3.64
CA ILE A 158 -9.23 -1.70 -2.20
C ILE A 158 -10.38 -1.06 -1.42
N ALA A 159 -10.73 -1.68 -0.31
CA ALA A 159 -11.61 -1.11 0.68
C ALA A 159 -10.82 -0.77 1.94
N VAL A 160 -11.26 0.24 2.67
CA VAL A 160 -10.70 0.67 3.96
C VAL A 160 -11.81 0.81 4.99
N ILE A 161 -11.44 0.79 6.27
CA ILE A 161 -12.35 1.22 7.34
C ILE A 161 -11.88 2.58 7.82
N GLU A 162 -12.75 3.58 7.69
CA GLU A 162 -12.39 4.95 8.06
C GLU A 162 -12.05 5.06 9.56
N LYS A 163 -11.10 5.95 9.89
CA LYS A 163 -10.66 6.21 11.27
C LYS A 163 -10.10 5.01 12.03
N SER A 164 -9.94 3.85 11.35
CA SER A 164 -9.37 2.65 11.96
C SER A 164 -7.87 2.76 12.24
N ASN A 165 -7.21 3.80 11.71
CA ASN A 165 -5.81 4.12 11.94
C ASN A 165 -5.49 4.60 13.37
N ARG A 166 -6.50 4.83 14.21
CA ARG A 166 -6.31 5.33 15.57
C ARG A 166 -5.89 4.23 16.52
N PRO A 167 -4.97 4.48 17.47
CA PRO A 167 -4.51 3.48 18.41
C PRO A 167 -5.63 2.94 19.31
N ASP A 168 -6.59 3.81 19.64
CA ASP A 168 -7.73 3.55 20.52
C ASP A 168 -8.98 3.09 19.77
N TRP A 169 -8.85 2.83 18.45
CA TRP A 169 -9.98 2.34 17.66
C TRP A 169 -10.47 0.98 18.21
N PRO A 170 -11.76 0.89 18.62
CA PRO A 170 -12.25 -0.29 19.33
C PRO A 170 -12.48 -1.51 18.44
N GLY A 171 -12.41 -1.34 17.12
CA GLY A 171 -12.88 -2.31 16.13
C GLY A 171 -14.29 -1.94 15.62
N PRO A 172 -14.75 -2.65 14.57
CA PRO A 172 -16.07 -2.40 14.01
C PRO A 172 -17.16 -2.95 14.95
N GLU A 173 -18.29 -2.28 15.00
CA GLU A 173 -19.44 -2.74 15.79
C GLU A 173 -19.89 -4.14 15.35
N GLY A 174 -20.15 -5.04 16.31
CA GLY A 174 -20.54 -6.43 16.03
C GLY A 174 -19.36 -7.37 15.76
N PHE A 175 -18.11 -6.86 15.87
CA PHE A 175 -16.90 -7.66 15.66
C PHE A 175 -16.00 -7.67 16.89
N GLU A 176 -15.20 -8.71 17.00
CA GLU A 176 -14.14 -8.86 18.00
C GLU A 176 -12.78 -8.80 17.32
N MET A 177 -11.89 -7.96 17.87
CA MET A 177 -10.53 -7.81 17.37
C MET A 177 -9.69 -9.03 17.72
N LYS A 178 -8.86 -9.50 16.79
CA LYS A 178 -7.81 -10.48 17.10
C LYS A 178 -6.89 -9.93 18.18
N PRO A 179 -6.35 -10.78 19.09
CA PRO A 179 -5.45 -10.32 20.18
C PRO A 179 -4.26 -9.52 19.69
N ASP A 180 -3.69 -9.89 18.53
CA ASP A 180 -2.58 -9.19 17.89
C ASP A 180 -3.03 -7.97 17.06
N ARG A 181 -4.32 -7.69 17.06
CA ARG A 181 -4.95 -6.59 16.30
C ARG A 181 -4.66 -6.61 14.78
N THR A 182 -4.28 -7.74 14.22
CA THR A 182 -4.04 -7.87 12.78
C THR A 182 -5.30 -8.05 11.95
N GLY A 183 -6.44 -8.25 12.58
CA GLY A 183 -7.74 -8.44 11.94
C GLY A 183 -8.84 -8.54 12.99
N PHE A 184 -10.02 -8.91 12.56
CA PHE A 184 -11.21 -9.07 13.39
C PHE A 184 -12.12 -10.16 12.82
N HIS A 185 -13.11 -10.61 13.60
CA HIS A 185 -14.12 -11.58 13.21
C HIS A 185 -15.47 -11.21 13.85
N PRO A 186 -16.60 -11.65 13.31
CA PRO A 186 -17.90 -11.45 13.99
C PRO A 186 -17.90 -12.05 15.38
N ILE A 187 -18.57 -11.40 16.32
CA ILE A 187 -18.70 -11.89 17.71
C ILE A 187 -19.33 -13.29 17.72
N GLY A 188 -18.67 -14.22 18.37
CA GLY A 188 -19.13 -15.62 18.49
C GLY A 188 -18.70 -16.55 17.34
N GLU A 189 -17.92 -16.05 16.38
CA GLU A 189 -17.30 -16.87 15.33
C GLU A 189 -15.83 -17.19 15.66
N SER A 190 -15.27 -18.20 14.98
CA SER A 190 -13.85 -18.55 15.13
C SER A 190 -12.94 -17.49 14.54
N SER A 191 -11.87 -17.16 15.28
CA SER A 191 -10.88 -16.16 14.87
C SER A 191 -9.85 -16.63 13.82
N ASP A 192 -9.85 -17.90 13.41
CA ASP A 192 -8.78 -18.47 12.57
C ASP A 192 -8.84 -17.97 11.14
N ALA A 193 -10.03 -17.83 10.58
CA ALA A 193 -10.22 -17.19 9.28
C ALA A 193 -10.38 -15.66 9.46
N GLY A 194 -9.64 -14.87 8.70
CA GLY A 194 -9.88 -13.43 8.63
C GLY A 194 -11.23 -13.12 7.97
N TYR A 195 -11.90 -12.06 8.43
CA TYR A 195 -13.16 -11.61 7.82
C TYR A 195 -12.90 -10.98 6.45
N ASN A 196 -13.69 -11.33 5.44
CA ASN A 196 -13.47 -10.97 4.03
C ASN A 196 -14.76 -10.55 3.30
N GLN A 197 -15.65 -9.84 4.00
CA GLN A 197 -16.86 -9.27 3.42
C GLN A 197 -16.86 -7.74 3.55
N MET A 198 -17.65 -7.08 2.69
CA MET A 198 -17.78 -5.62 2.67
C MET A 198 -18.81 -5.06 3.65
N ASP A 199 -19.53 -5.88 4.38
CA ASP A 199 -20.61 -5.50 5.31
C ASP A 199 -20.11 -5.08 6.69
N VAL A 200 -18.87 -4.62 6.77
CA VAL A 200 -18.25 -4.10 8.00
C VAL A 200 -18.66 -2.64 8.21
N PRO A 201 -19.13 -2.25 9.42
CA PRO A 201 -19.40 -0.85 9.73
C PRO A 201 -18.23 0.09 9.47
N GLY A 202 -18.46 1.18 8.76
CA GLY A 202 -17.42 2.14 8.37
C GLY A 202 -16.56 1.70 7.17
N CYS A 203 -16.92 0.59 6.53
CA CYS A 203 -16.26 0.14 5.31
C CYS A 203 -16.56 1.08 4.13
N ILE A 204 -15.51 1.44 3.42
CA ILE A 204 -15.55 2.27 2.21
C ILE A 204 -14.79 1.54 1.10
N GLY A 205 -15.49 1.18 0.02
CA GLY A 205 -14.84 0.80 -1.24
C GLY A 205 -14.28 2.05 -1.91
N ILE A 206 -12.96 2.13 -2.04
CA ILE A 206 -12.33 3.33 -2.61
C ILE A 206 -12.61 3.39 -4.11
N MET A 207 -13.11 4.55 -4.56
CA MET A 207 -13.30 4.89 -5.96
C MET A 207 -12.08 5.67 -6.44
N ALA A 208 -11.35 5.17 -7.44
CA ALA A 208 -10.19 5.83 -8.00
C ALA A 208 -10.03 5.51 -9.49
N ASP A 209 -9.60 6.48 -10.27
CA ASP A 209 -9.29 6.30 -11.69
C ASP A 209 -7.86 5.78 -11.89
N PRO A 210 -7.55 5.16 -13.05
CA PRO A 210 -6.17 4.82 -13.42
C PRO A 210 -5.25 6.06 -13.38
N GLY A 211 -4.19 5.98 -12.58
CA GLY A 211 -3.25 7.07 -12.36
C GLY A 211 -3.46 7.85 -11.06
N ASP A 212 -4.55 7.61 -10.36
CA ASP A 212 -4.75 8.13 -9.00
C ASP A 212 -3.85 7.37 -8.01
N LEU A 213 -3.40 8.08 -6.98
CA LEU A 213 -2.66 7.50 -5.86
C LEU A 213 -3.60 7.31 -4.67
N ILE A 214 -3.82 6.07 -4.28
CA ILE A 214 -4.57 5.75 -3.07
C ILE A 214 -3.58 5.72 -1.90
N CYS A 215 -3.85 6.54 -0.89
CA CYS A 215 -3.05 6.65 0.31
C CYS A 215 -3.86 6.17 1.51
N PHE A 216 -3.25 5.36 2.37
CA PHE A 216 -3.83 5.00 3.66
C PHE A 216 -2.75 4.96 4.74
N ALA A 217 -3.12 5.32 5.96
CA ALA A 217 -2.20 5.31 7.08
C ALA A 217 -1.81 3.87 7.43
N ALA A 218 -0.63 3.68 7.99
CA ALA A 218 -0.05 2.37 8.21
C ALA A 218 -0.92 1.39 9.03
N LEU A 219 -1.69 1.91 9.98
CA LEU A 219 -2.61 1.11 10.79
C LEU A 219 -4.05 1.05 10.26
N THR A 220 -4.35 1.70 9.13
CA THR A 220 -5.70 1.64 8.55
C THR A 220 -6.02 0.20 8.16
N TYR A 221 -7.14 -0.31 8.65
CA TYR A 221 -7.65 -1.61 8.22
C TYR A 221 -8.12 -1.51 6.78
N HIS A 222 -7.62 -2.42 5.98
CA HIS A 222 -7.92 -2.47 4.55
C HIS A 222 -8.05 -3.90 4.06
N ALA A 223 -8.68 -4.06 2.90
CA ALA A 223 -8.80 -5.34 2.22
C ALA A 223 -8.87 -5.14 0.72
N ASN A 224 -8.27 -6.05 -0.04
CA ASN A 224 -8.47 -6.10 -1.49
C ASN A 224 -9.89 -6.57 -1.77
N MET A 225 -10.65 -5.79 -2.56
CA MET A 225 -11.99 -6.19 -3.01
C MET A 225 -11.92 -7.39 -3.97
N ALA A 226 -13.04 -8.07 -4.15
CA ALA A 226 -13.17 -9.14 -5.14
C ALA A 226 -12.77 -8.64 -6.54
N THR A 227 -12.18 -9.53 -7.34
CA THR A 227 -11.62 -9.19 -8.64
C THR A 227 -12.50 -9.74 -9.75
N HIS A 228 -13.15 -8.86 -10.49
CA HIS A 228 -14.03 -9.20 -11.62
C HIS A 228 -13.34 -9.01 -12.96
N GLU A 229 -12.29 -8.20 -13.00
CA GLU A 229 -11.45 -7.96 -14.17
C GLU A 229 -9.97 -8.15 -13.82
N ARG A 230 -9.10 -8.35 -14.82
CA ARG A 230 -7.65 -8.43 -14.59
C ARG A 230 -7.17 -7.12 -13.94
N ARG A 231 -6.57 -7.22 -12.75
CA ARG A 231 -6.17 -6.08 -11.93
C ARG A 231 -4.67 -6.03 -11.75
N TYR A 232 -4.13 -4.86 -11.99
CA TYR A 232 -2.75 -4.50 -11.73
C TYR A 232 -2.69 -3.50 -10.60
N SER A 233 -1.84 -3.73 -9.62
CA SER A 233 -1.55 -2.73 -8.61
C SER A 233 -0.10 -2.78 -8.18
N CYS A 234 0.46 -1.63 -7.81
CA CYS A 234 1.82 -1.54 -7.28
C CYS A 234 1.95 -0.43 -6.25
N GLY A 235 2.89 -0.60 -5.35
CA GLY A 235 3.25 0.38 -4.34
C GLY A 235 4.77 0.54 -4.26
N PHE A 236 5.21 1.77 -4.08
CA PHE A 236 6.61 2.16 -3.97
C PHE A 236 6.79 2.96 -2.68
N GLY A 237 7.30 2.33 -1.63
CA GLY A 237 7.38 2.89 -0.29
C GLY A 237 8.77 3.42 0.04
N PHE A 238 8.80 4.60 0.65
CA PHE A 238 10.01 5.25 1.14
C PHE A 238 10.01 5.31 2.67
N ARG A 239 11.17 5.61 3.23
CA ARG A 239 11.37 5.97 4.63
C ARG A 239 12.38 7.11 4.75
N PRO A 240 12.37 7.88 5.85
CA PRO A 240 13.49 8.78 6.17
C PRO A 240 14.80 7.98 6.30
N LYS A 241 15.90 8.46 5.77
CA LYS A 241 17.20 7.80 5.93
C LYS A 241 17.65 7.74 7.41
N SER A 242 17.16 8.64 8.25
CA SER A 242 17.39 8.61 9.70
C SER A 242 16.79 7.38 10.39
N VAL A 243 15.76 6.76 9.78
CA VAL A 243 15.16 5.51 10.25
C VAL A 243 15.96 4.34 9.69
N ARG A 244 16.86 3.78 10.51
CA ARG A 244 17.65 2.61 10.13
C ARG A 244 16.82 1.34 10.29
N ILE A 245 17.04 0.41 9.37
CA ILE A 245 16.49 -0.94 9.44
C ILE A 245 17.68 -1.88 9.46
N ASP A 246 17.82 -2.59 10.56
CA ASP A 246 18.85 -3.62 10.73
C ASP A 246 18.29 -4.94 10.19
N ALA A 247 18.53 -5.20 8.91
CA ALA A 247 18.14 -6.46 8.29
C ALA A 247 19.02 -7.59 8.81
N PRO A 248 18.47 -8.73 9.26
CA PRO A 248 19.24 -9.86 9.72
C PRO A 248 19.88 -10.69 8.57
N TRP A 249 19.73 -10.25 7.34
CA TRP A 249 20.25 -10.86 6.12
C TRP A 249 21.22 -9.92 5.39
N PRO A 250 22.15 -10.45 4.60
CA PRO A 250 22.96 -9.64 3.70
C PRO A 250 22.11 -9.08 2.56
N LEU A 251 22.58 -8.00 1.94
CA LEU A 251 21.89 -7.43 0.77
C LEU A 251 21.73 -8.52 -0.31
N PRO A 252 20.48 -8.80 -0.76
CA PRO A 252 20.24 -9.82 -1.78
C PRO A 252 20.94 -9.50 -3.11
N PRO A 253 21.37 -10.52 -3.89
CA PRO A 253 22.00 -10.29 -5.20
C PRO A 253 21.14 -9.47 -6.18
N THR A 254 19.82 -9.64 -6.16
CA THR A 254 18.89 -8.86 -6.98
C THR A 254 18.88 -7.38 -6.61
N ALA A 255 18.89 -7.08 -5.31
CA ALA A 255 19.01 -5.71 -4.80
C ALA A 255 20.35 -5.08 -5.17
N GLN A 256 21.46 -5.83 -5.06
CA GLN A 256 22.79 -5.35 -5.47
C GLN A 256 22.83 -5.07 -6.97
N ALA A 257 22.34 -6.00 -7.79
CA ALA A 257 22.31 -5.84 -9.24
C ALA A 257 21.48 -4.61 -9.66
N MET A 258 20.34 -4.38 -9.00
CA MET A 258 19.55 -3.17 -9.21
C MET A 258 20.36 -1.91 -8.88
N ILE A 259 21.01 -1.84 -7.71
CA ILE A 259 21.79 -0.68 -7.28
C ILE A 259 22.94 -0.38 -8.25
N ASP A 260 23.60 -1.42 -8.74
CA ASP A 260 24.75 -1.29 -9.65
C ASP A 260 24.36 -0.63 -10.99
N VAL A 261 23.15 -0.86 -11.47
CA VAL A 261 22.65 -0.33 -12.74
C VAL A 261 21.84 0.98 -12.60
N LEU A 262 21.53 1.41 -11.38
CA LEU A 262 20.82 2.66 -11.18
C LEU A 262 21.62 3.85 -11.70
N PRO A 263 20.96 4.81 -12.39
CA PRO A 263 21.55 6.11 -12.69
C PRO A 263 22.09 6.79 -11.42
N ASP A 264 23.19 7.50 -11.51
CA ASP A 264 23.87 8.07 -10.33
C ASP A 264 22.95 9.01 -9.52
N HIS A 265 22.09 9.77 -10.17
CA HIS A 265 21.14 10.66 -9.49
C HIS A 265 20.06 9.91 -8.69
N LEU A 266 19.82 8.63 -8.97
CA LEU A 266 18.85 7.79 -8.26
C LEU A 266 19.50 6.96 -7.14
N LYS A 267 20.81 6.74 -7.16
CA LYS A 267 21.52 5.95 -6.14
C LYS A 267 21.29 6.47 -4.72
N GLN A 268 21.09 7.77 -4.56
CA GLN A 268 20.75 8.37 -3.27
C GLN A 268 19.48 7.77 -2.64
N TYR A 269 18.52 7.31 -3.45
CA TYR A 269 17.27 6.70 -2.96
C TYR A 269 17.44 5.21 -2.63
N ALA A 270 18.51 4.58 -3.07
CA ALA A 270 18.85 3.20 -2.72
C ALA A 270 19.81 3.10 -1.51
N GLU A 271 20.28 4.22 -0.98
CA GLU A 271 21.15 4.25 0.18
C GLU A 271 20.46 3.66 1.43
N GLY A 272 21.05 2.59 1.99
CA GLY A 272 20.46 1.88 3.13
C GLY A 272 19.27 0.97 2.76
N TYR A 273 19.06 0.70 1.47
CA TYR A 273 18.10 -0.29 1.02
C TYR A 273 18.55 -1.70 1.47
N THR A 274 17.60 -2.47 1.98
CA THR A 274 17.90 -3.79 2.56
C THR A 274 17.52 -4.96 1.66
N GLY A 275 16.70 -4.71 0.64
CA GLY A 275 16.10 -5.80 -0.14
C GLY A 275 15.17 -6.68 0.70
N TYR A 276 14.83 -7.85 0.17
CA TYR A 276 13.99 -8.85 0.82
C TYR A 276 14.46 -10.25 0.41
N ASP A 277 14.77 -11.10 1.37
CA ASP A 277 15.29 -12.44 1.13
C ASP A 277 14.22 -13.56 1.26
N GLY A 278 12.96 -13.20 1.43
CA GLY A 278 11.86 -14.14 1.65
C GLY A 278 11.67 -14.57 3.10
N SER A 279 12.61 -14.28 3.99
CA SER A 279 12.55 -14.62 5.41
C SER A 279 12.05 -13.45 6.28
N TRP A 280 12.02 -12.26 5.73
CA TRP A 280 11.61 -11.06 6.46
C TRP A 280 10.16 -11.17 6.92
N ARG A 281 9.98 -10.99 8.21
CA ARG A 281 8.66 -10.87 8.84
C ARG A 281 8.60 -9.53 9.55
N ALA A 282 7.42 -8.92 9.53
CA ALA A 282 7.19 -7.63 10.20
C ALA A 282 7.26 -7.72 11.74
N ASP A 283 7.41 -8.91 12.26
CA ASP A 283 7.44 -9.28 13.68
C ASP A 283 8.88 -9.41 14.25
N VAL A 284 9.92 -9.02 13.48
CA VAL A 284 11.32 -9.02 13.93
C VAL A 284 11.78 -7.59 14.26
#